data_1dd7e2948ad751b0b9a0bb4fc0e34acc
#
_entry.id   1dd7e2948ad751b0b9a0bb4fc0e34acc
#
_cell.length_a   1.000
_cell.length_b   1.000
_cell.length_c   1.000
_cell.angle_alpha   90.00
_cell.angle_beta   90.00
_cell.angle_gamma   90.00
#
_symmetry.space_group_name_H-M   'P 1'
#
loop_
_entity.id
_entity.type
_entity.pdbx_description
1 polymer ?
#
loop_
_entity_poly.entity_id
_entity_poly.type
_entity_poly.pdbx_seq_one_letter_code
_entity_poly.pdbx_strand_id
1 'polypeptide(L)'
;MHRNELDIFNPHGIDLIENDEGFYQLAVINHSPFESIEMFEIIKTESSWDMIWRGCIRVPDQYYFNDVALKKDGSFYASHMYKRDISMEEWLMNSLFKSISGHVVLWSDNNFNKVDGTDGSGPNGILLDESSGLLYVNYNQGDNLSVYDINQNTKTGSYFIQSPDNIFLKGGSVWLTSLDLQANDFGDCAEKTNCSLPFSIHKLNQKTLKREDKFSFSRTVFGLPTIAVPHDEKIFMGSFHSDRIGYFSEE
;
A
#
# COMPACT_ATOMS: atom_id res chain seq x y z
N MET A 1 -23.36 -2.51 13.96
CA MET A 1 -23.61 -1.07 13.80
C MET A 1 -24.10 -0.86 12.39
N HIS A 2 -25.31 -0.31 12.19
CA HIS A 2 -25.73 0.09 10.85
C HIS A 2 -25.04 1.42 10.54
N ARG A 3 -24.23 1.46 9.46
CA ARG A 3 -23.77 2.73 8.90
C ARG A 3 -25.00 3.45 8.34
N ASN A 4 -25.18 4.72 8.68
CA ASN A 4 -26.18 5.57 8.03
C ASN A 4 -25.72 5.86 6.59
N GLU A 5 -26.65 5.97 5.64
CA GLU A 5 -26.39 6.27 4.21
C GLU A 5 -25.65 7.60 3.97
N LEU A 6 -25.39 8.39 5.03
CA LEU A 6 -24.68 9.67 4.99
C LEU A 6 -23.18 9.56 5.35
N ASP A 7 -22.72 8.38 5.74
CA ASP A 7 -21.30 8.20 6.07
C ASP A 7 -20.47 8.13 4.79
N ILE A 8 -19.67 9.14 4.54
CA ILE A 8 -18.78 9.19 3.39
C ILE A 8 -17.71 8.10 3.56
N PHE A 9 -17.73 7.11 2.67
CA PHE A 9 -16.68 6.11 2.58
C PHE A 9 -15.48 6.72 1.86
N ASN A 10 -14.32 6.73 2.50
CA ASN A 10 -13.08 7.30 1.97
C ASN A 10 -11.98 6.21 2.00
N PRO A 11 -12.01 5.27 1.03
CA PRO A 11 -11.11 4.14 1.01
C PRO A 11 -9.69 4.55 0.60
N HIS A 12 -8.70 3.83 1.14
CA HIS A 12 -7.29 3.96 0.81
C HIS A 12 -6.67 2.61 0.48
N GLY A 13 -5.69 2.11 1.26
CA GLY A 13 -5.05 0.82 1.04
C GLY A 13 -6.01 -0.36 1.17
N ILE A 14 -5.77 -1.40 0.40
CA ILE A 14 -6.59 -2.61 0.37
C ILE A 14 -5.72 -3.85 0.28
N ASP A 15 -6.17 -4.94 0.88
CA ASP A 15 -5.59 -6.27 0.67
C ASP A 15 -6.66 -7.34 0.57
N LEU A 16 -6.44 -8.30 -0.33
CA LEU A 16 -7.33 -9.42 -0.61
C LEU A 16 -6.56 -10.73 -0.49
N ILE A 17 -6.98 -11.58 0.43
CA ILE A 17 -6.42 -12.92 0.60
C ILE A 17 -7.50 -14.00 0.60
N GLU A 18 -7.11 -15.24 0.34
CA GLU A 18 -7.86 -16.43 0.71
C GLU A 18 -7.43 -16.85 2.12
N ASN A 19 -8.36 -16.84 3.08
CA ASN A 19 -8.07 -17.19 4.47
C ASN A 19 -8.00 -18.71 4.68
N ASP A 20 -7.67 -19.14 5.90
CA ASP A 20 -7.54 -20.57 6.23
C ASP A 20 -8.86 -21.36 6.13
N GLU A 21 -10.00 -20.70 6.12
CA GLU A 21 -11.34 -21.31 5.94
C GLU A 21 -11.73 -21.42 4.46
N GLY A 22 -10.90 -20.92 3.53
CA GLY A 22 -11.13 -20.95 2.08
C GLY A 22 -12.06 -19.85 1.57
N PHE A 23 -12.26 -18.77 2.33
CA PHE A 23 -13.01 -17.58 1.91
C PHE A 23 -12.06 -16.47 1.44
N TYR A 24 -12.48 -15.70 0.44
CA TYR A 24 -11.79 -14.49 0.07
C TYR A 24 -12.16 -13.36 1.03
N GLN A 25 -11.17 -12.83 1.73
CA GLN A 25 -11.31 -11.73 2.68
C GLN A 25 -10.63 -10.49 2.13
N LEU A 26 -11.38 -9.39 2.06
CA LEU A 26 -10.88 -8.08 1.66
C LEU A 26 -10.87 -7.15 2.88
N ALA A 27 -9.72 -6.55 3.16
CA ALA A 27 -9.61 -5.43 4.08
C ALA A 27 -9.47 -4.13 3.30
N VAL A 28 -10.11 -3.07 3.79
CA VAL A 28 -10.04 -1.72 3.21
C VAL A 28 -9.79 -0.72 4.32
N ILE A 29 -8.72 0.05 4.23
CA ILE A 29 -8.52 1.21 5.08
C ILE A 29 -9.54 2.27 4.69
N ASN A 30 -10.18 2.87 5.67
CA ASN A 30 -11.16 3.92 5.47
C ASN A 30 -10.94 5.07 6.45
N HIS A 31 -10.89 6.31 5.92
CA HIS A 31 -10.57 7.52 6.66
C HIS A 31 -11.79 8.31 7.14
N SER A 32 -13.00 7.95 6.72
CA SER A 32 -14.20 8.74 7.03
C SER A 32 -15.40 7.85 7.42
N PRO A 33 -16.24 8.27 8.38
CA PRO A 33 -16.14 9.48 9.22
C PRO A 33 -15.12 9.33 10.37
N PHE A 34 -14.54 8.16 10.53
CA PHE A 34 -13.47 7.83 11.46
C PHE A 34 -12.54 6.81 10.83
N GLU A 35 -11.33 6.74 11.31
CA GLU A 35 -10.32 5.77 10.87
C GLU A 35 -10.76 4.36 11.21
N SER A 36 -10.84 3.49 10.20
CA SER A 36 -11.27 2.09 10.36
C SER A 36 -10.64 1.17 9.32
N ILE A 37 -10.58 -0.12 9.67
CA ILE A 37 -10.35 -1.19 8.70
C ILE A 37 -11.69 -1.85 8.44
N GLU A 38 -12.20 -1.71 7.23
CA GLU A 38 -13.46 -2.32 6.80
C GLU A 38 -13.20 -3.71 6.26
N MET A 39 -13.92 -4.68 6.78
CA MET A 39 -13.75 -6.10 6.43
C MET A 39 -14.90 -6.56 5.55
N PHE A 40 -14.56 -7.14 4.42
CA PHE A 40 -15.52 -7.72 3.48
C PHE A 40 -15.16 -9.17 3.19
N GLU A 41 -16.21 -9.96 2.91
CA GLU A 41 -16.08 -11.29 2.31
C GLU A 41 -16.46 -11.19 0.84
N ILE A 42 -15.60 -11.75 -0.02
CA ILE A 42 -15.82 -11.80 -1.46
C ILE A 42 -16.26 -13.21 -1.82
N ILE A 43 -17.46 -13.35 -2.35
CA ILE A 43 -18.10 -14.63 -2.66
C ILE A 43 -18.24 -14.76 -4.17
N LYS A 44 -17.72 -15.88 -4.71
CA LYS A 44 -17.96 -16.24 -6.10
C LYS A 44 -19.36 -16.82 -6.24
N THR A 45 -20.16 -16.23 -7.11
CA THR A 45 -21.46 -16.76 -7.54
C THR A 45 -21.33 -17.47 -8.88
N GLU A 46 -22.44 -18.03 -9.41
CA GLU A 46 -22.41 -18.69 -10.73
C GLU A 46 -22.03 -17.75 -11.88
N SER A 47 -22.36 -16.46 -11.80
CA SER A 47 -22.19 -15.48 -12.88
C SER A 47 -21.42 -14.21 -12.50
N SER A 48 -21.11 -14.02 -11.21
CA SER A 48 -20.49 -12.79 -10.71
C SER A 48 -19.68 -13.01 -9.43
N TRP A 49 -19.26 -11.91 -8.83
CA TRP A 49 -18.69 -11.86 -7.50
C TRP A 49 -19.51 -10.90 -6.65
N ASP A 50 -19.87 -11.33 -5.45
CA ASP A 50 -20.55 -10.51 -4.46
C ASP A 50 -19.58 -10.08 -3.36
N MET A 51 -19.77 -8.87 -2.86
CA MET A 51 -18.98 -8.30 -1.76
C MET A 51 -19.92 -8.05 -0.57
N ILE A 52 -19.67 -8.75 0.52
CA ILE A 52 -20.49 -8.67 1.74
C ILE A 52 -19.67 -8.02 2.85
N TRP A 53 -20.13 -6.86 3.34
CA TRP A 53 -19.51 -6.22 4.50
C TRP A 53 -19.71 -7.05 5.78
N ARG A 54 -18.63 -7.32 6.49
CA ARG A 54 -18.60 -8.14 7.71
C ARG A 54 -18.38 -7.33 8.98
N GLY A 55 -18.11 -6.06 8.87
CA GLY A 55 -17.90 -5.16 9.98
C GLY A 55 -16.64 -4.32 9.81
N CYS A 56 -16.29 -3.57 10.85
CA CYS A 56 -15.08 -2.77 10.86
C CYS A 56 -14.34 -2.86 12.19
N ILE A 57 -13.04 -2.66 12.13
CA ILE A 57 -12.17 -2.50 13.28
C ILE A 57 -11.84 -1.01 13.38
N ARG A 58 -12.28 -0.36 14.46
CA ARG A 58 -11.99 1.05 14.69
C ARG A 58 -10.52 1.22 15.04
N VAL A 59 -9.85 2.11 14.33
CA VAL A 59 -8.44 2.45 14.54
C VAL A 59 -8.33 3.51 15.64
N PRO A 60 -7.42 3.35 16.63
CA PRO A 60 -7.15 4.36 17.65
C PRO A 60 -6.71 5.70 17.05
N ASP A 61 -7.04 6.81 17.72
CA ASP A 61 -6.87 8.17 17.19
C ASP A 61 -5.41 8.56 16.91
N GLN A 62 -4.44 7.90 17.53
CA GLN A 62 -3.01 8.14 17.28
C GLN A 62 -2.51 7.62 15.94
N TYR A 63 -3.26 6.75 15.26
CA TYR A 63 -2.84 6.15 13.99
C TYR A 63 -3.57 6.78 12.80
N TYR A 64 -2.85 6.90 11.71
CA TYR A 64 -3.34 7.20 10.37
C TYR A 64 -2.71 6.18 9.42
N PHE A 65 -3.51 5.20 8.97
CA PHE A 65 -3.01 4.11 8.17
C PHE A 65 -3.06 4.45 6.68
N ASN A 66 -2.05 3.97 5.95
CA ASN A 66 -1.99 4.08 4.50
C ASN A 66 -2.43 2.76 3.85
N ASP A 67 -1.82 1.65 4.25
CA ASP A 67 -2.04 0.35 3.63
C ASP A 67 -2.14 -0.77 4.67
N VAL A 68 -2.69 -1.92 4.27
CA VAL A 68 -2.95 -3.08 5.11
C VAL A 68 -2.48 -4.36 4.44
N ALA A 69 -1.93 -5.31 5.21
CA ALA A 69 -1.56 -6.64 4.78
C ALA A 69 -2.17 -7.68 5.71
N LEU A 70 -3.14 -8.43 5.21
CA LEU A 70 -3.88 -9.45 5.93
C LEU A 70 -3.02 -10.70 6.19
N LYS A 71 -3.32 -11.38 7.30
CA LYS A 71 -2.89 -12.74 7.59
C LYS A 71 -4.08 -13.70 7.51
N LYS A 72 -3.80 -14.95 7.19
CA LYS A 72 -4.82 -15.99 7.07
C LYS A 72 -5.58 -16.25 8.37
N ASP A 73 -4.97 -15.98 9.51
CA ASP A 73 -5.57 -16.10 10.85
C ASP A 73 -6.53 -14.93 11.20
N GLY A 74 -6.69 -13.96 10.30
CA GLY A 74 -7.53 -12.77 10.47
C GLY A 74 -6.84 -11.59 11.15
N SER A 75 -5.61 -11.75 11.66
CA SER A 75 -4.78 -10.62 12.08
C SER A 75 -4.24 -9.87 10.85
N PHE A 76 -3.67 -8.68 11.03
CA PHE A 76 -3.10 -7.91 9.92
C PHE A 76 -2.00 -6.97 10.37
N TYR A 77 -1.14 -6.62 9.42
CA TYR A 77 -0.23 -5.49 9.53
C TYR A 77 -0.83 -4.27 8.85
N ALA A 78 -0.53 -3.07 9.37
CA ALA A 78 -0.91 -1.80 8.74
C ALA A 78 0.24 -0.80 8.82
N SER A 79 0.43 -0.01 7.79
CA SER A 79 1.45 1.04 7.75
C SER A 79 0.89 2.35 8.33
N HIS A 80 1.35 2.75 9.52
CA HIS A 80 1.10 4.08 10.07
C HIS A 80 2.06 5.08 9.44
N MET A 81 1.53 5.94 8.57
CA MET A 81 2.35 6.79 7.71
C MET A 81 2.90 8.03 8.43
N TYR A 82 2.01 8.74 9.11
CA TYR A 82 2.30 9.95 9.90
C TYR A 82 1.11 10.28 10.81
N LYS A 83 1.24 11.26 11.67
CA LYS A 83 0.12 11.68 12.52
C LYS A 83 -1.06 12.18 11.67
N ARG A 84 -2.29 11.89 12.10
CA ARG A 84 -3.53 12.18 11.36
C ARG A 84 -3.70 13.64 10.99
N ASP A 85 -3.31 14.55 11.86
CA ASP A 85 -3.47 15.99 11.75
C ASP A 85 -2.17 16.70 11.31
N ILE A 86 -1.32 16.00 10.56
CA ILE A 86 -0.08 16.58 10.04
C ILE A 86 -0.38 17.83 9.18
N SER A 87 0.30 18.94 9.46
CA SER A 87 0.19 20.12 8.59
C SER A 87 0.96 19.90 7.28
N MET A 88 0.58 20.62 6.23
CA MET A 88 1.29 20.58 4.94
C MET A 88 2.77 20.98 5.10
N GLU A 89 3.05 21.96 5.96
CA GLU A 89 4.42 22.39 6.25
C GLU A 89 5.24 21.29 6.92
N GLU A 90 4.69 20.64 7.93
CA GLU A 90 5.33 19.53 8.62
C GLU A 90 5.53 18.32 7.69
N TRP A 91 4.52 18.00 6.86
CA TRP A 91 4.62 16.94 5.85
C TRP A 91 5.76 17.23 4.85
N LEU A 92 5.87 18.46 4.36
CA LEU A 92 6.93 18.89 3.46
C LEU A 92 8.32 18.79 4.12
N MET A 93 8.44 19.24 5.38
CA MET A 93 9.69 19.15 6.13
C MET A 93 10.10 17.69 6.36
N ASN A 94 9.16 16.83 6.73
CA ASN A 94 9.43 15.38 6.87
C ASN A 94 9.91 14.76 5.56
N SER A 95 9.29 15.13 4.43
CA SER A 95 9.73 14.69 3.11
C SER A 95 11.14 15.15 2.75
N LEU A 96 11.45 16.42 2.96
CA LEU A 96 12.74 17.00 2.61
C LEU A 96 13.90 16.43 3.46
N PHE A 97 13.66 16.23 4.76
CA PHE A 97 14.67 15.72 5.69
C PHE A 97 14.58 14.20 5.91
N LYS A 98 13.66 13.52 5.24
CA LYS A 98 13.39 12.08 5.41
C LYS A 98 13.26 11.69 6.88
N SER A 99 12.53 12.53 7.64
CA SER A 99 12.35 12.34 9.07
C SER A 99 11.50 11.10 9.35
N ILE A 100 11.77 10.40 10.43
CA ILE A 100 10.91 9.32 10.90
C ILE A 100 9.53 9.91 11.21
N SER A 101 8.49 9.43 10.52
CA SER A 101 7.13 9.90 10.67
C SER A 101 6.12 8.81 11.05
N GLY A 102 6.51 7.53 10.88
CA GLY A 102 5.63 6.40 11.11
C GLY A 102 6.35 5.07 11.32
N HIS A 103 5.57 4.01 11.37
CA HIS A 103 6.02 2.63 11.60
C HIS A 103 4.92 1.65 11.17
N VAL A 104 5.23 0.35 11.19
CA VAL A 104 4.21 -0.70 11.02
C VAL A 104 3.56 -1.06 12.34
N VAL A 105 2.27 -1.35 12.28
CA VAL A 105 1.45 -1.81 13.40
C VAL A 105 0.89 -3.20 13.08
N LEU A 106 0.95 -4.12 14.03
CA LEU A 106 0.26 -5.41 14.00
C LEU A 106 -1.02 -5.31 14.82
N TRP A 107 -2.15 -5.64 14.22
CA TRP A 107 -3.38 -5.90 14.93
C TRP A 107 -3.57 -7.40 15.13
N SER A 108 -3.64 -7.83 16.38
CA SER A 108 -3.95 -9.19 16.80
C SER A 108 -4.59 -9.18 18.18
N ASP A 109 -5.43 -10.16 18.48
CA ASP A 109 -6.11 -10.28 19.79
C ASP A 109 -6.80 -8.98 20.23
N ASN A 110 -7.43 -8.26 19.30
CA ASN A 110 -8.07 -6.95 19.50
C ASN A 110 -7.14 -5.83 19.99
N ASN A 111 -5.83 -5.95 19.78
CA ASN A 111 -4.84 -4.94 20.16
C ASN A 111 -4.01 -4.50 18.96
N PHE A 112 -3.67 -3.22 18.95
CA PHE A 112 -2.73 -2.61 17.99
C PHE A 112 -1.36 -2.51 18.67
N ASN A 113 -0.36 -3.20 18.12
CA ASN A 113 0.99 -3.23 18.63
C ASN A 113 1.98 -2.73 17.59
N LYS A 114 2.84 -1.81 17.97
CA LYS A 114 3.94 -1.38 17.10
C LYS A 114 4.86 -2.55 16.80
N VAL A 115 5.26 -2.70 15.53
CA VAL A 115 6.29 -3.66 15.12
C VAL A 115 7.65 -2.98 15.25
N ASP A 116 8.48 -3.50 16.16
CA ASP A 116 9.79 -2.92 16.44
C ASP A 116 10.70 -2.93 15.20
N GLY A 117 11.53 -1.90 15.08
CA GLY A 117 12.50 -1.76 13.99
C GLY A 117 11.91 -1.32 12.63
N THR A 118 10.60 -1.04 12.57
CA THR A 118 9.92 -0.58 11.33
C THR A 118 9.73 0.93 11.27
N ASP A 119 10.36 1.68 12.15
CA ASP A 119 10.33 3.15 12.12
C ASP A 119 10.95 3.67 10.83
N GLY A 120 10.28 4.62 10.18
CA GLY A 120 10.77 5.20 8.93
C GLY A 120 10.03 6.44 8.47
N SER A 121 10.45 6.96 7.34
CA SER A 121 9.90 8.18 6.75
C SER A 121 8.78 7.82 5.76
N GLY A 122 7.54 8.06 6.17
CA GLY A 122 6.34 7.80 5.38
C GLY A 122 6.15 6.33 5.01
N PRO A 123 5.97 5.40 5.98
CA PRO A 123 5.54 4.04 5.65
C PRO A 123 4.24 4.08 4.83
N ASN A 124 4.27 3.47 3.65
CA ASN A 124 3.20 3.50 2.67
C ASN A 124 2.75 2.07 2.34
N GLY A 125 2.93 1.59 1.11
CA GLY A 125 2.54 0.24 0.72
C GLY A 125 3.20 -0.84 1.58
N ILE A 126 2.42 -1.82 1.98
CA ILE A 126 2.85 -2.95 2.80
C ILE A 126 2.38 -4.27 2.18
N LEU A 127 3.21 -5.30 2.22
CA LEU A 127 2.84 -6.62 1.72
C LEU A 127 3.45 -7.71 2.60
N LEU A 128 2.66 -8.70 2.95
CA LEU A 128 3.10 -9.90 3.68
C LEU A 128 3.19 -11.10 2.74
N ASP A 129 4.37 -11.68 2.59
CA ASP A 129 4.50 -13.07 2.14
C ASP A 129 4.49 -13.98 3.38
N GLU A 130 3.30 -14.41 3.76
CA GLU A 130 3.12 -15.22 4.96
C GLU A 130 3.86 -16.57 4.85
N SER A 131 4.02 -17.10 3.63
CA SER A 131 4.69 -18.38 3.40
C SER A 131 6.18 -18.35 3.71
N SER A 132 6.83 -17.22 3.49
CA SER A 132 8.25 -17.00 3.81
C SER A 132 8.46 -16.26 5.13
N GLY A 133 7.40 -15.71 5.73
CA GLY A 133 7.49 -14.86 6.91
C GLY A 133 8.14 -13.50 6.64
N LEU A 134 8.04 -13.01 5.40
CA LEU A 134 8.65 -11.74 5.00
C LEU A 134 7.61 -10.64 4.84
N LEU A 135 7.85 -9.53 5.52
CA LEU A 135 7.07 -8.31 5.43
C LEU A 135 7.84 -7.26 4.62
N TYR A 136 7.23 -6.81 3.55
CA TYR A 136 7.75 -5.76 2.66
C TYR A 136 7.09 -4.43 3.02
N VAL A 137 7.86 -3.38 3.17
CA VAL A 137 7.37 -2.04 3.53
C VAL A 137 8.03 -1.01 2.66
N ASN A 138 7.24 -0.27 1.91
CA ASN A 138 7.68 0.91 1.19
C ASN A 138 7.68 2.13 2.11
N TYR A 139 8.79 2.86 2.13
CA TYR A 139 8.90 4.14 2.79
C TYR A 139 8.89 5.24 1.73
N ASN A 140 7.72 5.79 1.47
CA ASN A 140 7.49 6.74 0.38
C ASN A 140 8.39 7.97 0.48
N GLN A 141 8.43 8.63 1.63
CA GLN A 141 9.29 9.78 1.87
C GLN A 141 10.76 9.37 2.13
N GLY A 142 10.99 8.12 2.51
CA GLY A 142 12.31 7.56 2.78
C GLY A 142 13.05 7.07 1.54
N ASP A 143 12.39 7.01 0.37
CA ASP A 143 12.93 6.52 -0.91
C ASP A 143 13.48 5.09 -0.81
N ASN A 144 12.79 4.20 -0.14
CA ASN A 144 13.24 2.81 -0.07
C ASN A 144 12.11 1.80 0.17
N LEU A 145 12.33 0.59 -0.34
CA LEU A 145 11.71 -0.63 0.14
C LEU A 145 12.59 -1.22 1.26
N SER A 146 11.97 -1.69 2.34
CA SER A 146 12.61 -2.52 3.36
C SER A 146 11.90 -3.86 3.50
N VAL A 147 12.65 -4.92 3.78
CA VAL A 147 12.13 -6.27 4.00
C VAL A 147 12.48 -6.73 5.40
N TYR A 148 11.50 -7.24 6.11
CA TYR A 148 11.63 -7.71 7.50
C TYR A 148 11.25 -9.18 7.60
N ASP A 149 12.03 -9.97 8.31
CA ASP A 149 11.63 -11.29 8.79
C ASP A 149 10.81 -11.11 10.06
N ILE A 150 9.51 -11.41 9.97
CA ILE A 150 8.57 -11.22 11.10
C ILE A 150 8.77 -12.25 12.22
N ASN A 151 9.40 -13.39 11.94
CA ASN A 151 9.68 -14.43 12.94
C ASN A 151 10.92 -14.10 13.78
N GLN A 152 11.91 -13.44 13.14
CA GLN A 152 13.15 -13.02 13.79
C GLN A 152 13.12 -11.56 14.26
N ASN A 153 12.09 -10.82 13.86
CA ASN A 153 11.94 -9.38 14.10
C ASN A 153 13.18 -8.58 13.65
N THR A 154 13.67 -8.87 12.45
CA THR A 154 14.88 -8.28 11.91
C THR A 154 14.69 -7.80 10.47
N LYS A 155 15.33 -6.67 10.14
CA LYS A 155 15.42 -6.21 8.76
C LYS A 155 16.42 -7.08 7.99
N THR A 156 15.98 -7.72 6.91
CA THR A 156 16.76 -8.67 6.09
C THR A 156 17.25 -8.08 4.78
N GLY A 157 16.63 -6.97 4.30
CA GLY A 157 17.02 -6.38 3.04
C GLY A 157 16.45 -4.98 2.84
N SER A 158 16.98 -4.29 1.84
CA SER A 158 16.42 -3.03 1.36
C SER A 158 16.80 -2.77 -0.10
N TYR A 159 15.97 -1.96 -0.76
CA TYR A 159 16.19 -1.51 -2.12
C TYR A 159 15.87 -0.02 -2.23
N PHE A 160 16.79 0.76 -2.83
CA PHE A 160 16.55 2.19 -3.07
C PHE A 160 15.59 2.36 -4.24
N ILE A 161 14.50 3.07 -4.01
CA ILE A 161 13.49 3.40 -5.00
C ILE A 161 12.84 4.73 -4.62
N GLN A 162 12.78 5.66 -5.54
CA GLN A 162 12.28 7.01 -5.29
C GLN A 162 10.76 6.99 -5.08
N SER A 163 10.31 7.60 -3.98
CA SER A 163 8.90 7.75 -3.64
C SER A 163 8.04 6.52 -3.97
N PRO A 164 8.38 5.32 -3.42
CA PRO A 164 7.63 4.11 -3.71
C PRO A 164 6.23 4.16 -3.09
N ASP A 165 5.26 3.56 -3.79
CA ASP A 165 3.89 3.42 -3.31
C ASP A 165 3.60 1.95 -2.95
N ASN A 166 2.68 1.26 -3.62
CA ASN A 166 2.29 -0.10 -3.25
C ASN A 166 3.21 -1.18 -3.85
N ILE A 167 3.02 -2.40 -3.35
CA ILE A 167 3.85 -3.57 -3.62
C ILE A 167 2.96 -4.69 -4.14
N PHE A 168 3.44 -5.44 -5.13
CA PHE A 168 2.79 -6.67 -5.57
C PHE A 168 3.81 -7.80 -5.74
N LEU A 169 3.44 -9.02 -5.33
CA LEU A 169 4.27 -10.22 -5.50
C LEU A 169 3.66 -11.15 -6.55
N LYS A 170 4.46 -11.53 -7.55
CA LYS A 170 4.05 -12.54 -8.51
C LYS A 170 5.25 -13.24 -9.13
N GLY A 171 5.18 -14.57 -9.18
CA GLY A 171 6.17 -15.39 -9.92
C GLY A 171 7.61 -15.29 -9.41
N GLY A 172 7.81 -15.00 -8.12
CA GLY A 172 9.12 -14.80 -7.51
C GLY A 172 9.73 -13.42 -7.76
N SER A 173 8.93 -12.47 -8.28
CA SER A 173 9.31 -11.06 -8.46
C SER A 173 8.46 -10.15 -7.59
N VAL A 174 9.12 -9.10 -7.07
CA VAL A 174 8.48 -7.97 -6.37
C VAL A 174 8.28 -6.85 -7.37
N TRP A 175 7.05 -6.38 -7.51
CA TRP A 175 6.66 -5.28 -8.37
C TRP A 175 6.38 -4.06 -7.54
N LEU A 176 7.00 -2.94 -7.89
CA LEU A 176 6.94 -1.69 -7.16
C LEU A 176 6.59 -0.55 -8.11
N THR A 177 5.74 0.35 -7.67
CA THR A 177 5.59 1.65 -8.32
C THR A 177 6.55 2.66 -7.70
N SER A 178 7.11 3.53 -8.52
CA SER A 178 7.91 4.68 -8.13
C SER A 178 7.31 5.93 -8.75
N LEU A 179 6.96 6.87 -7.91
CA LEU A 179 6.67 8.23 -8.36
C LEU A 179 8.01 8.93 -8.53
N ASP A 180 8.52 8.98 -9.76
CA ASP A 180 9.84 9.56 -10.10
C ASP A 180 9.83 11.10 -9.94
N LEU A 181 9.30 11.59 -8.82
CA LEU A 181 9.10 13.00 -8.50
C LEU A 181 9.56 13.32 -7.07
N GLN A 182 9.79 14.58 -6.82
CA GLN A 182 10.02 15.11 -5.47
C GLN A 182 8.76 15.81 -4.93
N ALA A 183 8.72 16.03 -3.63
CA ALA A 183 7.55 16.65 -2.98
C ALA A 183 7.15 18.01 -3.60
N ASN A 184 8.12 18.78 -4.13
CA ASN A 184 7.87 20.07 -4.78
C ASN A 184 7.27 19.95 -6.20
N ASP A 185 7.34 18.77 -6.85
CA ASP A 185 6.77 18.54 -8.18
C ASP A 185 5.26 18.33 -8.13
N PHE A 186 4.71 18.04 -6.95
CA PHE A 186 3.31 17.68 -6.77
C PHE A 186 2.34 18.85 -6.95
N GLY A 187 2.80 20.09 -6.73
CA GLY A 187 1.95 21.29 -6.73
C GLY A 187 1.13 21.49 -8.01
N ASP A 188 1.71 21.21 -9.18
CA ASP A 188 1.04 21.39 -10.47
C ASP A 188 0.02 20.28 -10.79
N CYS A 189 0.02 19.20 -10.03
CA CYS A 189 -0.80 18.01 -10.27
C CYS A 189 -2.01 17.90 -9.34
N ALA A 190 -2.00 18.59 -8.20
CA ALA A 190 -3.00 18.42 -7.16
C ALA A 190 -4.45 18.63 -7.63
N GLU A 191 -4.66 19.49 -8.64
CA GLU A 191 -5.98 19.81 -9.18
C GLU A 191 -6.30 19.12 -10.53
N LYS A 192 -5.38 18.31 -11.07
CA LYS A 192 -5.55 17.69 -12.40
C LYS A 192 -5.92 16.23 -12.27
N THR A 193 -7.03 15.79 -12.85
CA THR A 193 -7.47 14.39 -12.86
C THR A 193 -6.43 13.43 -13.45
N ASN A 194 -5.69 13.83 -14.48
CA ASN A 194 -4.63 13.02 -15.07
C ASN A 194 -3.32 13.78 -15.02
N CYS A 195 -2.52 13.52 -14.01
CA CYS A 195 -1.23 14.13 -13.80
C CYS A 195 -0.15 13.42 -14.62
N SER A 196 0.47 14.08 -15.56
CA SER A 196 1.48 13.51 -16.47
C SER A 196 2.92 13.53 -15.92
N LEU A 197 3.10 13.56 -14.60
CA LEU A 197 4.42 13.45 -13.97
C LEU A 197 5.07 12.10 -14.29
N PRO A 198 6.41 12.04 -14.32
CA PRO A 198 7.12 10.81 -14.59
C PRO A 198 6.94 9.79 -13.48
N PHE A 199 6.90 8.54 -13.86
CA PHE A 199 6.86 7.40 -12.94
C PHE A 199 7.60 6.20 -13.54
N SER A 200 7.92 5.24 -12.71
CA SER A 200 8.46 3.97 -13.17
C SER A 200 7.90 2.79 -12.38
N ILE A 201 7.93 1.62 -13.03
CA ILE A 201 7.62 0.33 -12.42
C ILE A 201 8.92 -0.45 -12.33
N HIS A 202 9.27 -0.92 -11.14
CA HIS A 202 10.45 -1.73 -10.89
C HIS A 202 10.04 -3.17 -10.65
N LYS A 203 10.72 -4.10 -11.34
CA LYS A 203 10.63 -5.53 -11.13
C LYS A 203 11.91 -6.01 -10.46
N LEU A 204 11.78 -6.56 -9.26
CA LEU A 204 12.92 -7.06 -8.48
C LEU A 204 12.81 -8.56 -8.28
N ASN A 205 13.93 -9.24 -8.26
CA ASN A 205 13.99 -10.61 -7.78
C ASN A 205 13.63 -10.65 -6.28
N GLN A 206 12.65 -11.45 -5.91
CA GLN A 206 12.14 -11.52 -4.53
C GLN A 206 13.20 -11.90 -3.50
N LYS A 207 14.11 -12.82 -3.85
CA LYS A 207 15.11 -13.35 -2.92
C LYS A 207 16.32 -12.44 -2.73
N THR A 208 16.73 -11.75 -3.81
CA THR A 208 17.97 -10.99 -3.83
C THR A 208 17.76 -9.48 -3.79
N LEU A 209 16.54 -9.02 -4.01
CA LEU A 209 16.13 -7.63 -4.22
C LEU A 209 16.91 -6.93 -5.36
N LYS A 210 17.59 -7.70 -6.21
CA LYS A 210 18.23 -7.15 -7.41
C LYS A 210 17.17 -6.81 -8.44
N ARG A 211 17.28 -5.63 -9.04
CA ARG A 211 16.40 -5.19 -10.11
C ARG A 211 16.58 -6.08 -11.33
N GLU A 212 15.50 -6.71 -11.77
CA GLU A 212 15.40 -7.50 -13.00
C GLU A 212 15.03 -6.60 -14.17
N ASP A 213 14.09 -5.63 -13.94
CA ASP A 213 13.66 -4.69 -14.96
C ASP A 213 13.22 -3.33 -14.36
N LYS A 214 13.13 -2.32 -15.23
CA LYS A 214 12.58 -1.00 -14.93
C LYS A 214 11.87 -0.43 -16.17
N PHE A 215 10.57 -0.22 -16.06
CA PHE A 215 9.74 0.41 -17.08
C PHE A 215 9.51 1.87 -16.68
N SER A 216 9.98 2.82 -17.49
CA SER A 216 9.90 4.25 -17.19
C SER A 216 8.94 4.95 -18.13
N PHE A 217 8.08 5.80 -17.59
CA PHE A 217 7.04 6.51 -18.29
C PHE A 217 7.11 8.01 -18.00
N SER A 218 6.83 8.81 -19.01
CA SER A 218 6.72 10.26 -18.87
C SER A 218 5.72 10.82 -19.88
N ARG A 219 5.03 11.88 -19.51
CA ARG A 219 4.04 12.58 -20.36
C ARG A 219 2.92 11.66 -20.85
N THR A 220 2.51 10.71 -20.03
CA THR A 220 1.39 9.82 -20.32
C THR A 220 0.05 10.48 -20.01
N VAL A 221 -1.04 9.96 -20.59
CA VAL A 221 -2.42 10.33 -20.22
C VAL A 221 -2.89 9.63 -18.95
N PHE A 222 -2.05 8.79 -18.36
CA PHE A 222 -2.24 8.10 -17.10
C PHE A 222 -1.16 8.59 -16.14
N GLY A 223 -1.56 9.01 -14.94
CA GLY A 223 -0.63 9.60 -13.98
C GLY A 223 -0.62 8.92 -12.64
N LEU A 224 0.46 9.10 -11.92
CA LEU A 224 0.65 8.75 -10.51
C LEU A 224 0.14 7.35 -10.15
N PRO A 225 0.66 6.28 -10.78
CA PRO A 225 0.27 4.92 -10.44
C PRO A 225 0.69 4.58 -9.01
N THR A 226 -0.22 3.92 -8.30
CA THR A 226 0.04 3.47 -6.92
C THR A 226 0.42 2.00 -6.87
N ILE A 227 -0.05 1.20 -7.82
CA ILE A 227 0.23 -0.24 -7.86
C ILE A 227 0.43 -0.73 -9.30
N ALA A 228 1.28 -1.75 -9.47
CA ALA A 228 1.47 -2.49 -10.72
C ALA A 228 1.18 -3.98 -10.49
N VAL A 229 0.18 -4.51 -11.18
CA VAL A 229 -0.30 -5.90 -11.02
C VAL A 229 -0.10 -6.66 -12.32
N PRO A 230 0.90 -7.55 -12.42
CA PRO A 230 1.06 -8.42 -13.57
C PRO A 230 -0.08 -9.44 -13.67
N HIS A 231 -0.70 -9.53 -14.83
CA HIS A 231 -1.70 -10.56 -15.13
C HIS A 231 -1.61 -10.94 -16.62
N ASP A 232 -1.35 -12.22 -16.87
CA ASP A 232 -0.99 -12.76 -18.18
C ASP A 232 0.20 -12.00 -18.80
N GLU A 233 0.07 -11.45 -20.00
CA GLU A 233 1.12 -10.69 -20.70
C GLU A 233 1.04 -9.17 -20.42
N LYS A 234 0.21 -8.74 -19.49
CA LYS A 234 -0.03 -7.34 -19.17
C LYS A 234 0.31 -7.01 -17.73
N ILE A 235 0.78 -5.80 -17.52
CA ILE A 235 0.94 -5.19 -16.21
C ILE A 235 -0.13 -4.10 -16.08
N PHE A 236 -1.12 -4.32 -15.23
CA PHE A 236 -2.18 -3.36 -14.93
C PHE A 236 -1.72 -2.39 -13.85
N MET A 237 -2.14 -1.14 -13.98
CA MET A 237 -1.79 -0.08 -13.03
C MET A 237 -3.04 0.59 -12.51
N GLY A 238 -3.17 0.66 -11.17
CA GLY A 238 -4.10 1.54 -10.48
C GLY A 238 -3.45 2.88 -10.16
N SER A 239 -4.25 3.91 -9.92
CA SER A 239 -3.79 5.26 -9.60
C SER A 239 -4.72 5.93 -8.61
N PHE A 240 -4.18 6.75 -7.72
CA PHE A 240 -4.98 7.61 -6.86
C PHE A 240 -5.38 8.92 -7.56
N HIS A 241 -4.81 9.21 -8.74
CA HIS A 241 -5.00 10.49 -9.44
C HIS A 241 -5.17 10.30 -10.95
N SER A 242 -6.02 9.32 -11.34
CA SER A 242 -6.43 9.06 -12.72
C SER A 242 -7.88 8.55 -12.76
N ASP A 243 -8.55 8.78 -13.88
CA ASP A 243 -9.94 8.36 -14.13
C ASP A 243 -10.06 6.96 -14.78
N ARG A 244 -8.95 6.23 -14.85
CA ARG A 244 -8.87 4.95 -15.58
C ARG A 244 -7.83 4.01 -14.99
N ILE A 245 -7.94 2.73 -15.35
CA ILE A 245 -6.89 1.73 -15.15
C ILE A 245 -5.99 1.76 -16.39
N GLY A 246 -4.67 1.86 -16.20
CA GLY A 246 -3.67 1.73 -17.25
C GLY A 246 -3.16 0.30 -17.38
N TYR A 247 -2.57 -0.04 -18.51
CA TYR A 247 -1.77 -1.26 -18.65
C TYR A 247 -0.69 -1.09 -19.73
N PHE A 248 0.36 -1.92 -19.62
CA PHE A 248 1.40 -2.09 -20.63
C PHE A 248 1.82 -3.56 -20.72
N SER A 249 2.58 -3.95 -21.74
CA SER A 249 3.16 -5.30 -21.89
C SER A 249 4.66 -5.29 -21.59
N GLU A 250 5.21 -6.41 -21.12
CA GLU A 250 6.67 -6.63 -20.94
C GLU A 250 7.32 -6.94 -22.30
N GLU A 251 7.32 -6.03 -23.29
CA GLU A 251 8.07 -6.20 -24.54
C GLU A 251 9.34 -5.35 -24.55
#